data_2824cbab44f7e1b6e60ef4c6a38b2ad6
#
_entry.id   2824cbab44f7e1b6e60ef4c6a38b2ad6
#
_cell.length_a   1.000
_cell.length_b   1.000
_cell.length_c   1.000
_cell.angle_alpha   90.00
_cell.angle_beta   90.00
_cell.angle_gamma   90.00
#
_symmetry.space_group_name_H-M   'P 1'
#
loop_
_entity.id
_entity.type
_entity.pdbx_description
1 polymer ?
#
loop_
_entity_poly.entity_id
_entity_poly.type
_entity_poly.pdbx_seq_one_letter_code
_entity_poly.pdbx_strand_id
1 'polypeptide(L)'
;KYYRAQGCFGAAREGEVDYSRVLELDLSSIVASVAGPKRPQDRIALTEIKRKFESVLTEPLASGGYGKPRPRSAANGERVDHGDVVIAAITSCTNTSNPGVMLAAGLVAKKAIERGLKAKPWVKTSLTPGSTVVSKYLAATGLQSYLDQLGFAVAGYSCGTCVGASGPIDVELEKTIMDYDVVACAVLSGNRNFEARIHPAVRAAFLASPPLVVAFALTGRVDVDFDNDPVGHNDAGQPVYLRDIWPTGEELDRALTAAANPSFYREIYSDDIAAKNPL
;
A
#
# COMPACT_ATOMS: atom_id res chain seq x y z
N LYS A 1 7.98 -30.38 -6.88
CA LYS A 1 7.59 -31.77 -7.23
C LYS A 1 6.47 -31.79 -8.27
N TYR A 2 5.35 -31.09 -8.08
CA TYR A 2 4.17 -31.10 -8.96
C TYR A 2 4.52 -30.78 -10.43
N TYR A 3 5.09 -29.60 -10.70
CA TYR A 3 5.45 -29.20 -12.07
C TYR A 3 6.55 -30.11 -12.69
N ARG A 4 7.46 -30.67 -11.88
CA ARG A 4 8.42 -31.65 -12.38
C ARG A 4 7.74 -32.94 -12.82
N ALA A 5 6.75 -33.42 -12.06
CA ALA A 5 6.00 -34.63 -12.40
C ALA A 5 5.15 -34.43 -13.67
N GLN A 6 4.76 -33.19 -13.97
CA GLN A 6 4.00 -32.85 -15.18
C GLN A 6 4.89 -32.49 -16.39
N GLY A 7 6.20 -32.44 -16.25
CA GLY A 7 7.10 -32.01 -17.33
C GLY A 7 7.09 -30.49 -17.59
N CYS A 8 6.46 -29.71 -16.71
CA CYS A 8 6.31 -28.27 -16.87
C CYS A 8 7.30 -27.43 -16.02
N PHE A 9 8.33 -28.07 -15.48
CA PHE A 9 9.32 -27.41 -14.63
C PHE A 9 10.58 -27.06 -15.43
N GLY A 10 10.90 -25.79 -15.44
CA GLY A 10 12.06 -25.23 -16.12
C GLY A 10 11.64 -24.20 -17.17
N ALA A 11 12.60 -23.46 -17.66
CA ALA A 11 12.44 -22.58 -18.82
C ALA A 11 12.91 -23.30 -20.08
N ALA A 12 12.28 -23.01 -21.21
CA ALA A 12 12.78 -23.42 -22.51
C ALA A 12 14.19 -22.84 -22.73
N ARG A 13 15.09 -23.63 -23.33
CA ARG A 13 16.42 -23.14 -23.72
C ARG A 13 16.29 -22.30 -24.99
N GLU A 14 17.27 -21.45 -25.21
CA GLU A 14 17.37 -20.69 -26.46
C GLU A 14 17.37 -21.65 -27.65
N GLY A 15 16.49 -21.39 -28.64
CA GLY A 15 16.32 -22.24 -29.83
C GLY A 15 15.42 -23.47 -29.68
N GLU A 16 14.91 -23.82 -28.48
CA GLU A 16 13.95 -24.91 -28.30
C GLU A 16 12.52 -24.55 -28.76
N VAL A 17 12.20 -23.26 -28.74
CA VAL A 17 10.86 -22.74 -29.15
C VAL A 17 11.05 -21.60 -30.12
N ASP A 18 10.34 -21.66 -31.25
CA ASP A 18 10.28 -20.56 -32.21
C ASP A 18 9.20 -19.55 -31.79
N TYR A 19 9.61 -18.44 -31.18
CA TYR A 19 8.73 -17.39 -30.72
C TYR A 19 8.49 -16.34 -31.80
N SER A 20 7.26 -15.94 -32.01
CA SER A 20 6.91 -14.84 -32.91
C SER A 20 7.48 -13.49 -32.45
N ARG A 21 7.74 -13.33 -31.14
CA ARG A 21 8.36 -12.15 -30.54
C ARG A 21 9.02 -12.49 -29.21
N VAL A 22 10.23 -12.00 -29.00
CA VAL A 22 10.97 -12.10 -27.74
C VAL A 22 11.05 -10.73 -27.10
N LEU A 23 10.81 -10.64 -25.79
CA LEU A 23 11.01 -9.47 -24.96
C LEU A 23 12.07 -9.80 -23.90
N GLU A 24 13.07 -8.94 -23.77
CA GLU A 24 14.13 -9.06 -22.79
C GLU A 24 13.94 -8.04 -21.68
N LEU A 25 14.12 -8.46 -20.44
CA LEU A 25 14.09 -7.60 -19.25
C LEU A 25 15.28 -7.93 -18.36
N ASP A 26 16.16 -6.95 -18.17
CA ASP A 26 17.21 -7.02 -17.15
C ASP A 26 16.57 -6.79 -15.76
N LEU A 27 16.57 -7.82 -14.92
CA LEU A 27 16.02 -7.77 -13.57
C LEU A 27 16.80 -6.80 -12.66
N SER A 28 18.08 -6.50 -12.95
CA SER A 28 18.87 -5.52 -12.21
C SER A 28 18.36 -4.08 -12.39
N SER A 29 17.62 -3.83 -13.47
CA SER A 29 17.01 -2.51 -13.75
C SER A 29 15.73 -2.25 -12.92
N ILE A 30 15.23 -3.25 -12.19
CA ILE A 30 14.01 -3.14 -11.38
C ILE A 30 14.34 -2.45 -10.06
N VAL A 31 13.72 -1.30 -9.82
CA VAL A 31 13.83 -0.54 -8.57
C VAL A 31 12.47 -0.44 -7.88
N ALA A 32 12.49 -0.18 -6.56
CA ALA A 32 11.29 0.10 -5.79
C ALA A 32 10.48 1.21 -6.47
N SER A 33 9.19 0.99 -6.68
CA SER A 33 8.37 1.88 -7.49
C SER A 33 6.94 1.96 -6.95
N VAL A 34 6.28 3.06 -7.28
CA VAL A 34 4.84 3.27 -7.14
C VAL A 34 4.25 3.58 -8.52
N ALA A 35 2.93 3.59 -8.65
CA ALA A 35 2.27 4.03 -9.87
C ALA A 35 1.23 5.11 -9.56
N GLY A 36 1.28 6.23 -10.27
CA GLY A 36 0.39 7.36 -10.07
C GLY A 36 0.94 8.66 -10.67
N PRO A 37 0.28 9.78 -10.44
CA PRO A 37 -0.88 9.97 -9.54
C PRO A 37 -2.26 9.70 -10.15
N LYS A 38 -2.35 9.35 -11.44
CA LYS A 38 -3.64 9.29 -12.15
C LYS A 38 -3.97 7.94 -12.79
N ARG A 39 -2.96 7.13 -13.11
CA ARG A 39 -3.15 5.89 -13.86
C ARG A 39 -2.22 4.77 -13.38
N PRO A 40 -2.64 3.50 -13.47
CA PRO A 40 -1.84 2.35 -13.05
C PRO A 40 -0.51 2.17 -13.79
N GLN A 41 -0.45 2.61 -15.05
CA GLN A 41 0.76 2.50 -15.88
C GLN A 41 1.77 3.63 -15.67
N ASP A 42 1.44 4.67 -14.91
CA ASP A 42 2.32 5.81 -14.63
C ASP A 42 3.33 5.42 -13.53
N ARG A 43 4.29 4.56 -13.88
CA ARG A 43 5.31 4.08 -12.94
C ARG A 43 6.28 5.20 -12.57
N ILE A 44 6.57 5.31 -11.28
CA ILE A 44 7.52 6.27 -10.70
C ILE A 44 8.47 5.49 -9.79
N ALA A 45 9.79 5.65 -9.95
CA ALA A 45 10.74 5.14 -8.97
C ALA A 45 10.49 5.81 -7.60
N LEU A 46 10.56 5.04 -6.51
CA LEU A 46 10.24 5.54 -5.17
C LEU A 46 11.11 6.75 -4.79
N THR A 47 12.37 6.77 -5.21
CA THR A 47 13.31 7.90 -5.04
C THR A 47 12.92 9.17 -5.79
N GLU A 48 12.02 9.06 -6.77
CA GLU A 48 11.58 10.15 -7.64
C GLU A 48 10.18 10.69 -7.29
N ILE A 49 9.48 10.05 -6.34
CA ILE A 49 8.06 10.35 -6.08
C ILE A 49 7.84 11.81 -5.67
N LYS A 50 8.69 12.35 -4.79
CA LYS A 50 8.65 13.74 -4.34
C LYS A 50 8.74 14.70 -5.51
N ARG A 51 9.79 14.59 -6.30
CA ARG A 51 10.05 15.44 -7.47
C ARG A 51 8.93 15.31 -8.53
N LYS A 52 8.48 14.07 -8.79
CA LYS A 52 7.44 13.83 -9.77
C LYS A 52 6.08 14.40 -9.34
N PHE A 53 5.73 14.25 -8.06
CA PHE A 53 4.50 14.84 -7.53
C PHE A 53 4.53 16.37 -7.60
N GLU A 54 5.62 17.02 -7.17
CA GLU A 54 5.79 18.48 -7.25
C GLU A 54 5.71 19.00 -8.70
N SER A 55 6.28 18.26 -9.66
CA SER A 55 6.18 18.60 -11.09
C SER A 55 4.73 18.57 -11.56
N VAL A 56 4.03 17.44 -11.35
CA VAL A 56 2.63 17.29 -11.80
C VAL A 56 1.70 18.25 -11.06
N LEU A 57 1.99 18.58 -9.79
CA LEU A 57 1.21 19.52 -9.02
C LEU A 57 1.22 20.93 -9.66
N THR A 58 2.39 21.38 -10.10
CA THR A 58 2.59 22.72 -10.67
C THR A 58 2.31 22.82 -12.16
N GLU A 59 2.35 21.70 -12.89
CA GLU A 59 2.03 21.67 -14.31
C GLU A 59 0.60 22.19 -14.59
N PRO A 60 0.39 22.93 -15.70
CA PRO A 60 -0.94 23.40 -16.10
C PRO A 60 -1.93 22.25 -16.30
N LEU A 61 -3.22 22.51 -16.02
CA LEU A 61 -4.32 21.56 -16.29
C LEU A 61 -4.33 21.06 -17.75
N ALA A 62 -4.07 21.96 -18.69
CA ALA A 62 -4.02 21.65 -20.12
C ALA A 62 -2.92 20.62 -20.47
N SER A 63 -1.87 20.54 -19.65
CA SER A 63 -0.77 19.57 -19.78
C SER A 63 -0.97 18.31 -18.95
N GLY A 64 -2.13 18.17 -18.31
CA GLY A 64 -2.45 17.03 -17.46
C GLY A 64 -1.99 17.16 -15.99
N GLY A 65 -1.44 18.32 -15.62
CA GLY A 65 -1.09 18.64 -14.23
C GLY A 65 -2.30 19.07 -13.40
N TYR A 66 -2.03 19.62 -12.20
CA TYR A 66 -3.06 20.14 -11.29
C TYR A 66 -3.13 21.66 -11.27
N GLY A 67 -2.16 22.38 -11.82
CA GLY A 67 -2.11 23.86 -11.88
C GLY A 67 -2.09 24.53 -10.50
N LYS A 68 -1.46 23.87 -9.50
CA LYS A 68 -1.41 24.34 -8.12
C LYS A 68 -0.01 24.82 -7.75
N PRO A 69 0.10 25.77 -6.78
CA PRO A 69 1.41 26.14 -6.23
C PRO A 69 2.03 24.95 -5.49
N ARG A 70 3.33 25.00 -5.24
CA ARG A 70 3.98 23.99 -4.38
C ARG A 70 3.34 23.97 -2.99
N PRO A 71 3.32 22.79 -2.33
CA PRO A 71 2.80 22.70 -0.97
C PRO A 71 3.54 23.67 -0.06
N ARG A 72 2.81 24.31 0.83
CA ARG A 72 3.43 25.05 1.92
C ARG A 72 3.96 24.04 2.90
N SER A 73 5.20 24.17 3.33
CA SER A 73 5.71 23.38 4.43
C SER A 73 4.74 23.51 5.60
N ALA A 74 4.09 22.42 5.99
CA ALA A 74 3.14 22.38 7.08
C ALA A 74 3.88 22.58 8.42
N ALA A 75 4.31 23.82 8.67
CA ALA A 75 5.01 24.15 9.90
C ALA A 75 4.14 24.05 11.16
N ASN A 76 2.81 23.97 11.02
CA ASN A 76 1.89 24.14 12.16
C ASN A 76 0.79 23.09 12.31
N GLY A 77 0.80 21.96 11.59
CA GLY A 77 -0.05 20.80 11.94
C GLY A 77 -1.58 20.94 11.85
N GLU A 78 -2.09 22.09 11.46
CA GLU A 78 -3.54 22.41 11.59
C GLU A 78 -4.33 22.34 10.27
N ARG A 79 -3.69 22.17 9.14
CA ARG A 79 -4.38 22.14 7.84
C ARG A 79 -3.77 21.12 6.90
N VAL A 80 -4.64 20.35 6.24
CA VAL A 80 -4.27 19.48 5.11
C VAL A 80 -3.87 20.35 3.93
N ASP A 81 -2.74 19.98 3.28
CA ASP A 81 -2.18 20.68 2.14
C ASP A 81 -2.06 19.75 0.93
N HIS A 82 -1.66 20.27 -0.23
CA HIS A 82 -1.39 19.49 -1.42
C HIS A 82 -0.35 18.39 -1.12
N GLY A 83 -0.66 17.17 -1.54
CA GLY A 83 0.20 16.01 -1.32
C GLY A 83 -0.08 15.23 -0.03
N ASP A 84 -0.96 15.73 0.85
CA ASP A 84 -1.33 14.99 2.04
C ASP A 84 -2.14 13.75 1.70
N VAL A 85 -1.75 12.62 2.30
CA VAL A 85 -2.44 11.35 2.20
C VAL A 85 -3.63 11.35 3.14
N VAL A 86 -4.83 11.29 2.59
CA VAL A 86 -6.08 11.23 3.39
C VAL A 86 -6.69 9.83 3.42
N ILE A 87 -6.26 8.94 2.53
CA ILE A 87 -6.64 7.53 2.50
C ILE A 87 -5.40 6.68 2.28
N ALA A 88 -5.15 5.73 3.17
CA ALA A 88 -4.15 4.68 3.03
C ALA A 88 -4.82 3.31 3.17
N ALA A 89 -4.86 2.52 2.09
CA ALA A 89 -5.66 1.30 2.06
C ALA A 89 -4.86 0.09 1.59
N ILE A 90 -4.85 -0.96 2.39
CA ILE A 90 -4.36 -2.28 1.98
C ILE A 90 -5.55 -3.07 1.44
N THR A 91 -5.54 -3.37 0.13
CA THR A 91 -6.65 -4.01 -0.57
C THR A 91 -6.36 -5.46 -0.93
N SER A 92 -7.38 -6.21 -1.37
CA SER A 92 -7.31 -7.65 -1.63
C SER A 92 -6.34 -8.06 -2.75
N CYS A 93 -6.13 -7.21 -3.75
CA CYS A 93 -5.42 -7.60 -4.98
C CYS A 93 -4.00 -8.10 -4.72
N THR A 94 -3.27 -7.46 -3.82
CA THR A 94 -1.87 -7.80 -3.53
C THR A 94 -1.76 -8.96 -2.54
N ASN A 95 -2.59 -9.01 -1.51
CA ASN A 95 -2.48 -9.99 -0.44
C ASN A 95 -2.95 -11.40 -0.83
N THR A 96 -3.81 -11.51 -1.83
CA THR A 96 -4.30 -12.79 -2.34
C THR A 96 -3.20 -13.55 -3.11
N SER A 97 -2.30 -12.84 -3.76
CA SER A 97 -1.25 -13.43 -4.61
C SER A 97 0.07 -13.67 -3.88
N ASN A 98 0.36 -12.90 -2.84
CA ASN A 98 1.64 -12.98 -2.13
C ASN A 98 1.48 -12.67 -0.62
N PRO A 99 1.46 -13.69 0.26
CA PRO A 99 1.39 -13.47 1.70
C PRO A 99 2.60 -12.72 2.26
N GLY A 100 3.77 -12.81 1.61
CA GLY A 100 4.99 -12.14 2.06
C GLY A 100 4.86 -10.62 2.15
N VAL A 101 4.16 -9.99 1.19
CA VAL A 101 3.97 -8.53 1.23
C VAL A 101 3.02 -8.08 2.34
N MET A 102 2.07 -8.93 2.74
CA MET A 102 1.20 -8.66 3.89
C MET A 102 1.95 -8.80 5.21
N LEU A 103 2.76 -9.85 5.33
CA LEU A 103 3.62 -10.06 6.50
C LEU A 103 4.64 -8.93 6.60
N ALA A 104 5.22 -8.47 5.47
CA ALA A 104 6.09 -7.30 5.44
C ALA A 104 5.37 -6.03 5.94
N ALA A 105 4.11 -5.79 5.53
CA ALA A 105 3.31 -4.68 6.05
C ALA A 105 3.09 -4.77 7.57
N GLY A 106 2.76 -5.96 8.07
CA GLY A 106 2.63 -6.22 9.50
C GLY A 106 3.94 -6.01 10.27
N LEU A 107 5.08 -6.41 9.70
CA LEU A 107 6.41 -6.20 10.28
C LEU A 107 6.78 -4.71 10.30
N VAL A 108 6.49 -3.95 9.23
CA VAL A 108 6.67 -2.49 9.22
C VAL A 108 5.81 -1.84 10.30
N ALA A 109 4.53 -2.23 10.42
CA ALA A 109 3.64 -1.73 11.46
C ALA A 109 4.18 -2.05 12.87
N LYS A 110 4.62 -3.28 13.11
CA LYS A 110 5.25 -3.70 14.37
C LYS A 110 6.44 -2.81 14.73
N LYS A 111 7.41 -2.69 13.82
CA LYS A 111 8.62 -1.90 14.05
C LYS A 111 8.32 -0.41 14.22
N ALA A 112 7.29 0.11 13.55
CA ALA A 112 6.83 1.49 13.71
C ALA A 112 6.25 1.73 15.12
N ILE A 113 5.34 0.86 15.56
CA ILE A 113 4.73 0.94 16.91
C ILE A 113 5.79 0.79 18.00
N GLU A 114 6.70 -0.17 17.86
CA GLU A 114 7.81 -0.38 18.81
C GLU A 114 8.75 0.84 18.93
N ARG A 115 8.71 1.75 17.95
CA ARG A 115 9.43 3.04 17.95
C ARG A 115 8.55 4.24 18.29
N GLY A 116 7.33 4.01 18.78
CA GLY A 116 6.40 5.08 19.17
C GLY A 116 5.74 5.81 18.00
N LEU A 117 5.84 5.29 16.76
CA LEU A 117 5.21 5.93 15.61
C LEU A 117 3.71 5.65 15.56
N LYS A 118 2.97 6.61 15.01
CA LYS A 118 1.51 6.53 14.78
C LYS A 118 1.20 6.99 13.35
N ALA A 119 0.14 6.44 12.77
CA ALA A 119 -0.43 7.02 11.55
C ALA A 119 -0.89 8.46 11.81
N LYS A 120 -0.83 9.30 10.79
CA LYS A 120 -1.29 10.69 10.95
C LYS A 120 -2.80 10.73 11.18
N PRO A 121 -3.31 11.61 12.07
CA PRO A 121 -4.72 11.60 12.47
C PRO A 121 -5.70 11.91 11.33
N TRP A 122 -5.26 12.57 10.27
CA TRP A 122 -6.05 12.85 9.09
C TRP A 122 -6.06 11.73 8.06
N VAL A 123 -5.24 10.67 8.24
CA VAL A 123 -5.17 9.54 7.31
C VAL A 123 -6.18 8.47 7.71
N LYS A 124 -7.18 8.27 6.88
CA LYS A 124 -8.07 7.11 6.99
C LYS A 124 -7.34 5.87 6.52
N THR A 125 -7.05 4.96 7.44
CA THR A 125 -6.43 3.67 7.16
C THR A 125 -7.48 2.56 7.06
N SER A 126 -7.23 1.52 6.26
CA SER A 126 -8.11 0.36 6.16
C SER A 126 -7.38 -0.87 5.63
N LEU A 127 -7.85 -2.05 6.02
CA LEU A 127 -7.42 -3.34 5.50
C LEU A 127 -8.66 -4.10 4.98
N THR A 128 -8.65 -4.46 3.69
CA THR A 128 -9.68 -5.30 3.07
C THR A 128 -9.03 -6.51 2.43
N PRO A 129 -8.80 -7.62 3.21
CA PRO A 129 -8.19 -8.82 2.68
C PRO A 129 -9.05 -9.50 1.61
N GLY A 130 -8.40 -10.25 0.71
CA GLY A 130 -9.10 -11.02 -0.32
C GLY A 130 -9.65 -12.36 0.19
N SER A 131 -9.24 -12.78 1.39
CA SER A 131 -9.64 -14.05 2.01
C SER A 131 -9.47 -14.00 3.51
N THR A 132 -10.31 -14.75 4.23
CA THR A 132 -10.21 -14.95 5.68
C THR A 132 -8.90 -15.64 6.09
N VAL A 133 -8.24 -16.39 5.17
CA VAL A 133 -6.90 -16.95 5.40
C VAL A 133 -5.87 -15.86 5.74
N VAL A 134 -5.98 -14.69 5.12
CA VAL A 134 -5.09 -13.54 5.40
C VAL A 134 -5.18 -13.13 6.87
N SER A 135 -6.40 -12.99 7.40
CA SER A 135 -6.61 -12.68 8.82
C SER A 135 -6.10 -13.79 9.74
N LYS A 136 -6.23 -15.06 9.34
CA LYS A 136 -5.72 -16.20 10.11
C LYS A 136 -4.20 -16.15 10.25
N TYR A 137 -3.45 -15.98 9.16
CA TYR A 137 -1.99 -15.94 9.26
C TYR A 137 -1.48 -14.65 9.91
N LEU A 138 -2.13 -13.51 9.72
CA LEU A 138 -1.78 -12.27 10.43
C LEU A 138 -2.01 -12.39 11.94
N ALA A 139 -3.10 -13.03 12.36
CA ALA A 139 -3.37 -13.32 13.76
C ALA A 139 -2.34 -14.31 14.34
N ALA A 140 -2.07 -15.40 13.64
CA ALA A 140 -1.13 -16.44 14.09
C ALA A 140 0.31 -15.91 14.22
N THR A 141 0.71 -14.94 13.41
CA THR A 141 2.01 -14.26 13.50
C THR A 141 2.02 -13.09 14.48
N GLY A 142 0.86 -12.75 15.09
CA GLY A 142 0.71 -11.60 15.99
C GLY A 142 0.78 -10.24 15.30
N LEU A 143 0.84 -10.20 13.96
CA LEU A 143 1.04 -8.96 13.20
C LEU A 143 -0.25 -8.14 13.03
N GLN A 144 -1.42 -8.77 13.12
CA GLN A 144 -2.71 -8.06 13.02
C GLN A 144 -2.84 -6.96 14.07
N SER A 145 -2.44 -7.22 15.33
CA SER A 145 -2.56 -6.25 16.41
C SER A 145 -1.75 -4.96 16.18
N TYR A 146 -0.62 -5.03 15.49
CA TYR A 146 0.17 -3.85 15.15
C TYR A 146 -0.44 -3.07 13.98
N LEU A 147 -1.03 -3.77 13.01
CA LEU A 147 -1.81 -3.14 11.94
C LEU A 147 -3.03 -2.41 12.51
N ASP A 148 -3.75 -3.04 13.43
CA ASP A 148 -4.92 -2.44 14.11
C ASP A 148 -4.53 -1.16 14.88
N GLN A 149 -3.39 -1.16 15.56
CA GLN A 149 -2.88 0.02 16.28
C GLN A 149 -2.55 1.21 15.36
N LEU A 150 -2.20 0.94 14.09
CA LEU A 150 -2.06 1.97 13.06
C LEU A 150 -3.38 2.26 12.32
N GLY A 151 -4.50 1.67 12.77
CA GLY A 151 -5.82 1.82 12.19
C GLY A 151 -6.09 0.98 10.94
N PHE A 152 -5.16 0.11 10.53
CA PHE A 152 -5.38 -0.88 9.45
C PHE A 152 -6.20 -2.07 9.94
N ALA A 153 -7.36 -1.79 10.54
CA ALA A 153 -8.31 -2.81 10.93
C ALA A 153 -9.01 -3.44 9.71
N VAL A 154 -9.41 -4.69 9.84
CA VAL A 154 -10.16 -5.40 8.80
C VAL A 154 -11.55 -4.78 8.66
N ALA A 155 -11.79 -4.07 7.56
CA ALA A 155 -13.06 -3.44 7.25
C ALA A 155 -14.02 -4.37 6.48
N GLY A 156 -13.52 -5.46 5.91
CA GLY A 156 -14.26 -6.44 5.15
C GLY A 156 -13.35 -7.28 4.25
N TYR A 157 -13.89 -8.28 3.60
CA TYR A 157 -13.17 -9.14 2.65
C TYR A 157 -13.60 -8.81 1.23
N SER A 158 -12.91 -7.86 0.60
CA SER A 158 -13.29 -7.36 -0.73
C SER A 158 -12.16 -6.57 -1.40
N CYS A 159 -12.42 -6.09 -2.62
CA CYS A 159 -11.55 -5.10 -3.28
C CYS A 159 -11.59 -3.71 -2.60
N GLY A 160 -12.56 -3.43 -1.73
CA GLY A 160 -12.64 -2.25 -0.89
C GLY A 160 -12.38 -0.94 -1.63
N THR A 161 -11.40 -0.18 -1.16
CA THR A 161 -11.01 1.11 -1.72
C THR A 161 -10.71 1.07 -3.23
N CYS A 162 -10.12 -0.03 -3.75
CA CYS A 162 -9.77 -0.14 -5.17
C CYS A 162 -10.96 -0.08 -6.12
N VAL A 163 -12.16 -0.45 -5.67
CA VAL A 163 -13.41 -0.35 -6.45
C VAL A 163 -14.23 0.90 -6.12
N GLY A 164 -13.70 1.80 -5.30
CA GLY A 164 -14.38 3.02 -4.88
C GLY A 164 -15.24 2.86 -3.62
N ALA A 165 -15.05 1.77 -2.87
CA ALA A 165 -15.76 1.53 -1.60
C ALA A 165 -14.87 1.94 -0.39
N SER A 166 -14.26 3.10 -0.45
CA SER A 166 -13.43 3.63 0.66
C SER A 166 -14.27 4.14 1.84
N GLY A 167 -15.56 4.36 1.62
CA GLY A 167 -16.43 5.01 2.59
C GLY A 167 -16.06 6.48 2.82
N PRO A 168 -16.80 7.19 3.69
CA PRO A 168 -16.57 8.61 3.93
C PRO A 168 -15.23 8.86 4.61
N ILE A 169 -14.59 9.99 4.33
CA ILE A 169 -13.52 10.56 5.15
C ILE A 169 -14.16 11.47 6.20
N ASP A 170 -13.33 12.01 7.11
CA ASP A 170 -13.82 12.97 8.10
C ASP A 170 -14.48 14.18 7.42
N VAL A 171 -15.64 14.63 7.92
CA VAL A 171 -16.47 15.65 7.27
C VAL A 171 -15.76 17.02 7.22
N GLU A 172 -15.07 17.39 8.31
CA GLU A 172 -14.34 18.67 8.34
C GLU A 172 -13.11 18.62 7.45
N LEU A 173 -12.47 17.46 7.36
CA LEU A 173 -11.37 17.20 6.43
C LEU A 173 -11.85 17.31 4.98
N GLU A 174 -12.97 16.67 4.62
CA GLU A 174 -13.54 16.72 3.27
C GLU A 174 -13.90 18.16 2.89
N LYS A 175 -14.55 18.88 3.80
CA LYS A 175 -14.88 20.31 3.63
C LYS A 175 -13.61 21.14 3.40
N THR A 176 -12.58 20.93 4.20
CA THR A 176 -11.30 21.64 4.04
C THR A 176 -10.68 21.38 2.66
N ILE A 177 -10.67 20.12 2.20
CA ILE A 177 -10.17 19.77 0.87
C ILE A 177 -10.93 20.51 -0.23
N MET A 178 -12.25 20.59 -0.13
CA MET A 178 -13.10 21.25 -1.12
C MET A 178 -12.97 22.77 -1.08
N ASP A 179 -13.03 23.38 0.11
CA ASP A 179 -13.00 24.85 0.29
C ASP A 179 -11.64 25.45 -0.15
N TYR A 180 -10.55 24.74 0.04
CA TYR A 180 -9.20 25.18 -0.32
C TYR A 180 -8.67 24.56 -1.61
N ASP A 181 -9.51 23.79 -2.32
CA ASP A 181 -9.15 23.12 -3.58
C ASP A 181 -7.84 22.34 -3.48
N VAL A 182 -7.70 21.55 -2.38
CA VAL A 182 -6.50 20.78 -2.07
C VAL A 182 -6.39 19.59 -3.02
N VAL A 183 -5.18 19.30 -3.50
CA VAL A 183 -4.86 18.04 -4.18
C VAL A 183 -4.54 16.99 -3.11
N ALA A 184 -5.61 16.47 -2.49
CA ALA A 184 -5.51 15.38 -1.53
C ALA A 184 -5.17 14.06 -2.21
N CYS A 185 -4.42 13.20 -1.53
CA CYS A 185 -3.87 11.97 -2.06
C CYS A 185 -4.45 10.72 -1.40
N ALA A 186 -4.51 9.64 -2.16
CA ALA A 186 -4.68 8.29 -1.63
C ALA A 186 -3.49 7.41 -2.00
N VAL A 187 -3.13 6.48 -1.11
CA VAL A 187 -2.15 5.43 -1.40
C VAL A 187 -2.79 4.07 -1.09
N LEU A 188 -2.77 3.16 -2.06
CA LEU A 188 -3.44 1.88 -1.91
C LEU A 188 -2.68 0.74 -2.57
N SER A 189 -2.79 -0.46 -2.02
CA SER A 189 -2.21 -1.68 -2.60
C SER A 189 -3.16 -2.36 -3.60
N GLY A 190 -3.83 -1.55 -4.41
CA GLY A 190 -4.77 -2.00 -5.43
C GLY A 190 -4.17 -2.08 -6.84
N ASN A 191 -5.04 -2.11 -7.85
CA ASN A 191 -4.63 -2.14 -9.25
C ASN A 191 -5.28 -1.02 -10.09
N ARG A 192 -6.00 -0.09 -9.47
CA ARG A 192 -6.64 1.07 -10.11
C ARG A 192 -6.53 2.29 -9.22
N ASN A 193 -6.19 3.42 -9.82
CA ASN A 193 -5.97 4.69 -9.11
C ASN A 193 -6.44 5.91 -9.94
N PHE A 194 -7.45 5.71 -10.78
CA PHE A 194 -8.01 6.81 -11.57
C PHE A 194 -8.58 7.92 -10.67
N GLU A 195 -8.46 9.16 -11.10
CA GLU A 195 -8.99 10.34 -10.42
C GLU A 195 -10.48 10.15 -10.08
N ALA A 196 -10.88 10.60 -8.90
CA ALA A 196 -12.22 10.47 -8.29
C ALA A 196 -12.74 9.02 -8.12
N ARG A 197 -12.00 7.99 -8.59
CA ARG A 197 -12.44 6.60 -8.42
C ARG A 197 -12.33 6.13 -6.97
N ILE A 198 -11.29 6.56 -6.27
CA ILE A 198 -11.02 6.13 -4.89
C ILE A 198 -11.96 6.82 -3.91
N HIS A 199 -12.07 8.14 -4.03
CA HIS A 199 -13.00 8.99 -3.29
C HIS A 199 -13.21 10.29 -4.07
N PRO A 200 -14.42 10.90 -4.06
CA PRO A 200 -14.67 12.15 -4.81
C PRO A 200 -13.73 13.29 -4.45
N ALA A 201 -13.35 13.41 -3.18
CA ALA A 201 -12.42 14.45 -2.70
C ALA A 201 -10.94 14.15 -2.98
N VAL A 202 -10.59 12.96 -3.52
CA VAL A 202 -9.20 12.56 -3.79
C VAL A 202 -8.89 12.72 -5.27
N ARG A 203 -7.91 13.56 -5.58
CA ARG A 203 -7.52 13.87 -6.97
C ARG A 203 -6.26 13.14 -7.41
N ALA A 204 -5.36 12.82 -6.49
CA ALA A 204 -4.14 12.07 -6.77
C ALA A 204 -4.17 10.73 -6.04
N ALA A 205 -3.95 9.63 -6.75
CA ALA A 205 -3.93 8.32 -6.13
C ALA A 205 -2.72 7.50 -6.61
N PHE A 206 -2.07 6.83 -5.67
CA PHE A 206 -0.86 6.05 -5.92
C PHE A 206 -1.08 4.59 -5.56
N LEU A 207 -0.64 3.70 -6.45
CA LEU A 207 -0.54 2.27 -6.18
C LEU A 207 0.84 1.98 -5.58
N ALA A 208 0.85 1.30 -4.46
CA ALA A 208 2.06 0.93 -3.73
C ALA A 208 1.93 -0.48 -3.13
N SER A 209 3.03 -1.10 -2.76
CA SER A 209 3.00 -2.35 -2.00
C SER A 209 2.42 -2.13 -0.60
N PRO A 210 1.80 -3.15 0.05
CA PRO A 210 1.26 -3.04 1.40
C PRO A 210 2.20 -2.41 2.43
N PRO A 211 3.50 -2.79 2.53
CA PRO A 211 4.41 -2.14 3.46
C PRO A 211 4.65 -0.65 3.15
N LEU A 212 4.66 -0.26 1.88
CA LEU A 212 4.75 1.17 1.51
C LEU A 212 3.46 1.92 1.84
N VAL A 213 2.28 1.29 1.72
CA VAL A 213 1.01 1.90 2.17
C VAL A 213 1.08 2.26 3.65
N VAL A 214 1.65 1.37 4.49
CA VAL A 214 1.89 1.66 5.91
C VAL A 214 2.85 2.83 6.07
N ALA A 215 3.96 2.85 5.32
CA ALA A 215 4.94 3.93 5.38
C ALA A 215 4.31 5.29 5.02
N PHE A 216 3.50 5.35 3.97
CA PHE A 216 2.79 6.57 3.59
C PHE A 216 1.73 7.02 4.61
N ALA A 217 1.11 6.09 5.34
CA ALA A 217 0.21 6.45 6.44
C ALA A 217 0.97 7.09 7.62
N LEU A 218 2.21 6.66 7.87
CA LEU A 218 3.07 7.24 8.91
C LEU A 218 3.56 8.64 8.53
N THR A 219 3.99 8.83 7.27
CA THR A 219 4.42 10.16 6.79
C THR A 219 3.24 11.12 6.65
N GLY A 220 2.07 10.60 6.23
CA GLY A 220 0.89 11.39 5.91
C GLY A 220 1.01 12.22 4.62
N ARG A 221 2.06 12.03 3.82
CA ARG A 221 2.34 12.78 2.59
C ARG A 221 2.93 11.91 1.50
N VAL A 222 2.72 12.28 0.23
CA VAL A 222 3.33 11.60 -0.94
C VAL A 222 4.62 12.28 -1.42
N ASP A 223 4.83 13.54 -1.11
CA ASP A 223 6.03 14.31 -1.46
C ASP A 223 7.17 14.09 -0.47
N VAL A 224 7.49 12.84 -0.21
CA VAL A 224 8.51 12.39 0.72
C VAL A 224 9.68 11.74 -0.01
N ASP A 225 10.89 12.00 0.47
CA ASP A 225 12.11 11.29 0.09
C ASP A 225 12.43 10.23 1.15
N PHE A 226 12.05 8.99 0.91
CA PHE A 226 12.23 7.90 1.89
C PHE A 226 13.68 7.57 2.23
N ASP A 227 14.64 8.02 1.44
CA ASP A 227 16.06 7.85 1.75
C ASP A 227 16.55 8.89 2.77
N ASN A 228 16.01 10.12 2.71
CA ASN A 228 16.50 11.27 3.47
C ASN A 228 15.50 11.87 4.45
N ASP A 229 14.19 11.78 4.17
CA ASP A 229 13.15 12.31 5.05
C ASP A 229 12.72 11.25 6.09
N PRO A 230 12.48 11.60 7.36
CA PRO A 230 11.96 10.67 8.35
C PRO A 230 10.49 10.32 8.04
N VAL A 231 10.11 9.07 8.32
CA VAL A 231 8.70 8.64 8.26
C VAL A 231 7.89 9.12 9.47
N GLY A 232 8.55 9.60 10.50
CA GLY A 232 7.96 10.16 11.71
C GLY A 232 9.01 10.42 12.78
N HIS A 233 8.54 10.82 13.96
CA HIS A 233 9.38 11.02 15.14
C HIS A 233 8.85 10.17 16.28
N ASN A 234 9.75 9.57 17.06
CA ASN A 234 9.39 8.81 18.24
C ASN A 234 8.91 9.74 19.39
N ASP A 235 8.48 9.15 20.52
CA ASP A 235 8.00 9.89 21.68
C ASP A 235 9.08 10.82 22.30
N ALA A 236 10.37 10.57 22.03
CA ALA A 236 11.49 11.43 22.43
C ALA A 236 11.80 12.54 21.38
N GLY A 237 10.99 12.67 20.31
CA GLY A 237 11.21 13.63 19.24
C GLY A 237 12.34 13.26 18.26
N GLN A 238 12.89 12.05 18.34
CA GLN A 238 13.96 11.61 17.44
C GLN A 238 13.38 11.14 16.10
N PRO A 239 14.02 11.47 14.96
CA PRO A 239 13.57 11.05 13.66
C PRO A 239 13.71 9.53 13.48
N VAL A 240 12.70 8.91 12.87
CA VAL A 240 12.70 7.51 12.48
C VAL A 240 12.56 7.45 10.96
N TYR A 241 13.46 6.71 10.32
CA TYR A 241 13.51 6.58 8.86
C TYR A 241 12.90 5.26 8.38
N LEU A 242 12.55 5.18 7.10
CA LEU A 242 11.99 3.96 6.54
C LEU A 242 12.90 2.74 6.73
N ARG A 243 14.22 2.93 6.56
CA ARG A 243 15.23 1.88 6.79
C ARG A 243 15.23 1.30 8.20
N ASP A 244 14.81 2.08 9.21
CA ASP A 244 14.80 1.66 10.61
C ASP A 244 13.62 0.71 10.91
N ILE A 245 12.55 0.81 10.14
CA ILE A 245 11.32 0.02 10.29
C ILE A 245 11.13 -1.01 9.17
N TRP A 246 11.97 -1.01 8.12
CA TRP A 246 11.86 -1.99 7.05
C TRP A 246 12.30 -3.38 7.55
N PRO A 247 11.53 -4.45 7.25
CA PRO A 247 11.89 -5.79 7.70
C PRO A 247 13.11 -6.34 6.97
N THR A 248 13.91 -7.13 7.67
CA THR A 248 15.00 -7.90 7.05
C THR A 248 14.45 -9.14 6.35
N GLY A 249 15.24 -9.74 5.44
CA GLY A 249 14.89 -11.00 4.79
C GLY A 249 14.62 -12.12 5.81
N GLU A 250 15.45 -12.22 6.87
CA GLU A 250 15.28 -13.22 7.92
C GLU A 250 13.97 -13.04 8.73
N GLU A 251 13.59 -11.81 9.02
CA GLU A 251 12.32 -11.51 9.70
C GLU A 251 11.14 -11.94 8.83
N LEU A 252 11.21 -11.67 7.52
CA LEU A 252 10.18 -12.04 6.57
C LEU A 252 10.10 -13.56 6.40
N ASP A 253 11.23 -14.26 6.28
CA ASP A 253 11.28 -15.72 6.14
C ASP A 253 10.71 -16.44 7.36
N ARG A 254 11.01 -15.95 8.57
CA ARG A 254 10.40 -16.45 9.82
C ARG A 254 8.88 -16.27 9.83
N ALA A 255 8.41 -15.09 9.44
CA ALA A 255 6.98 -14.81 9.37
C ALA A 255 6.29 -15.67 8.30
N LEU A 256 6.90 -15.86 7.13
CA LEU A 256 6.40 -16.75 6.06
C LEU A 256 6.31 -18.19 6.52
N THR A 257 7.32 -18.68 7.25
CA THR A 257 7.31 -20.06 7.79
C THR A 257 6.15 -20.24 8.76
N ALA A 258 5.90 -19.28 9.64
CA ALA A 258 4.78 -19.33 10.58
C ALA A 258 3.41 -19.22 9.89
N ALA A 259 3.33 -18.45 8.80
CA ALA A 259 2.11 -18.26 8.01
C ALA A 259 1.79 -19.45 7.08
N ALA A 260 2.79 -20.27 6.71
CA ALA A 260 2.65 -21.39 5.78
C ALA A 260 2.02 -22.64 6.43
N ASN A 261 0.95 -22.46 7.21
CA ASN A 261 0.25 -23.56 7.87
C ASN A 261 -0.97 -24.00 7.06
N PRO A 262 -0.96 -25.24 6.50
CA PRO A 262 -2.10 -25.76 5.74
C PRO A 262 -3.42 -25.85 6.54
N SER A 263 -3.36 -25.88 7.88
CA SER A 263 -4.58 -25.94 8.70
C SER A 263 -5.46 -24.70 8.51
N PHE A 264 -4.88 -23.50 8.29
CA PHE A 264 -5.63 -22.28 8.04
C PHE A 264 -6.57 -22.39 6.85
N TYR A 265 -6.11 -23.07 5.78
CA TYR A 265 -6.92 -23.31 4.59
C TYR A 265 -8.00 -24.37 4.85
N ARG A 266 -7.66 -25.45 5.57
CA ARG A 266 -8.61 -26.53 5.87
C ARG A 266 -9.75 -26.05 6.76
N GLU A 267 -9.43 -25.28 7.80
CA GLU A 267 -10.42 -24.72 8.71
C GLU A 267 -11.45 -23.84 7.95
N ILE A 268 -10.99 -23.01 7.04
CA ILE A 268 -11.85 -22.08 6.32
C ILE A 268 -12.62 -22.79 5.20
N TYR A 269 -11.93 -23.59 4.38
CA TYR A 269 -12.55 -24.12 3.15
C TYR A 269 -13.18 -25.49 3.33
N SER A 270 -12.93 -26.20 4.42
CA SER A 270 -13.64 -27.47 4.71
C SER A 270 -14.91 -27.24 5.52
N ASP A 271 -14.83 -26.36 6.51
CA ASP A 271 -15.92 -26.16 7.46
C ASP A 271 -16.90 -25.08 7.00
N ASP A 272 -16.43 -23.97 6.47
CA ASP A 272 -17.30 -22.87 5.99
C ASP A 272 -18.04 -23.23 4.69
N ILE A 273 -17.40 -23.99 3.79
CA ILE A 273 -18.08 -24.45 2.56
C ILE A 273 -19.11 -25.52 2.85
N ALA A 274 -18.87 -26.38 3.87
CA ALA A 274 -19.82 -27.38 4.32
C ALA A 274 -20.93 -26.81 5.22
N ALA A 275 -20.72 -25.63 5.82
CA ALA A 275 -21.74 -24.95 6.60
C ALA A 275 -22.89 -24.56 5.68
N LYS A 276 -24.04 -25.18 5.87
CA LYS A 276 -25.26 -24.83 5.13
C LYS A 276 -25.55 -23.35 5.39
N ASN A 277 -25.49 -22.56 4.34
CA ASN A 277 -26.01 -21.21 4.39
C ASN A 277 -27.51 -21.29 4.78
N PRO A 278 -27.92 -20.66 5.86
CA PRO A 278 -29.32 -20.75 6.33
C PRO A 278 -30.32 -19.91 5.51
N LEU A 279 -29.92 -19.48 4.28
CA LEU A 279 -30.83 -18.83 3.34
C LEU A 279 -31.72 -19.85 2.63
#